data_fea96479930f098b0d2efd5dbedc7af1
#
_entry.id   fea96479930f098b0d2efd5dbedc7af1
#
_cell.length_a   1.000
_cell.length_b   1.000
_cell.length_c   1.000
_cell.angle_alpha   90.00
_cell.angle_beta   90.00
_cell.angle_gamma   90.00
#
_symmetry.space_group_name_H-M   'P 1'
#
loop_
_entity.id
_entity.type
_entity.pdbx_description
1 polymer ?
#
loop_
_entity_poly.entity_id
_entity_poly.type
_entity_poly.pdbx_seq_one_letter_code
_entity_poly.pdbx_strand_id
1 'polypeptide(L)'
;FFILVAGKTFHQNQKEGRQAVYRIAVLAEQEREALHYAEQIARFCGEKGMFPKIEPYDDPERFFDAVRRETPTNAVIALSGVAGLNTAEHLRSLCPACRIIWCSDLDFSLHAFRLRADYFLLKPVTDEAFHQGLKVWVE
;
A
#
# COMPACT_ATOMS: atom_id res chain seq x y z
N PHE A 1 -14.06 5.16 -0.74
CA PHE A 1 -14.20 4.81 -0.73
C PHE A 1 -14.48 4.33 -0.57
N PHE A 2 -14.40 4.67 0.02
CA PHE A 2 -14.75 4.40 0.09
C PHE A 2 -15.19 4.05 0.39
N ILE A 3 -15.45 4.59 0.56
CA ILE A 3 -15.72 4.29 0.59
C ILE A 3 -16.13 4.14 0.85
N LEU A 4 -16.07 4.73 1.24
CA LEU A 4 -16.30 4.57 1.21
C LEU A 4 -16.65 4.38 1.42
N VAL A 5 -16.93 4.82 1.77
CA VAL A 5 -17.21 4.60 1.78
C VAL A 5 -17.67 4.43 2.02
N ALA A 6 -17.57 5.10 2.58
CA ALA A 6 -17.81 4.83 2.56
C ALA A 6 -18.39 4.62 2.58
N GLY A 7 -18.50 5.14 2.88
CA GLY A 7 -18.77 4.85 2.68
C GLY A 7 -19.40 4.55 2.42
N LYS A 8 -19.04 5.13 2.59
CA LYS A 8 -19.31 4.76 2.10
C LYS A 8 -19.60 4.23 1.46
N THR A 9 -20.00 4.61 1.48
CA THR A 9 -20.10 4.08 0.66
C THR A 9 -20.47 3.52 0.19
N PHE A 10 -20.22 3.77 0.40
CA PHE A 10 -20.31 3.10 -0.19
C PHE A 10 -20.99 2.39 -0.46
N HIS A 11 -21.00 2.80 -0.39
CA HIS A 11 -21.42 1.92 -0.89
C HIS A 11 -22.05 1.14 -1.11
N GLN A 12 -22.38 1.79 -1.01
CA GLN A 12 -22.82 0.93 -1.33
C GLN A 12 -23.27 0.20 -1.89
N ASN A 13 -23.44 0.27 -2.22
CA ASN A 13 -23.73 -0.58 -2.97
C ASN A 13 -24.12 -1.45 -3.36
N GLN A 14 -24.45 -1.43 -3.61
CA GLN A 14 -24.69 -2.30 -4.12
C GLN A 14 -24.93 -3.11 -4.73
N LYS A 15 -25.15 -2.95 -5.21
CA LYS A 15 -25.39 -3.63 -5.77
C LYS A 15 -25.21 -4.27 -5.92
N GLU A 16 -25.51 -3.94 -6.16
CA GLU A 16 -25.32 -4.52 -6.17
C GLU A 16 -24.74 -4.73 -5.90
N GLY A 17 -25.34 -4.51 -5.64
CA GLY A 17 -24.52 -4.17 -4.77
C GLY A 17 -23.15 -4.73 -4.61
N ARG A 18 -22.36 -4.47 -5.43
CA ARG A 18 -21.01 -4.97 -5.42
C ARG A 18 -20.11 -4.06 -4.58
N GLN A 19 -19.40 -4.63 -3.63
CA GLN A 19 -18.46 -3.88 -2.83
C GLN A 19 -17.12 -3.79 -3.54
N ALA A 20 -16.42 -2.68 -3.34
CA ALA A 20 -15.07 -2.53 -3.82
C ALA A 20 -14.16 -3.53 -3.09
N VAL A 21 -13.29 -4.19 -3.84
CA VAL A 21 -12.33 -5.14 -3.29
C VAL A 21 -10.97 -4.47 -3.28
N TYR A 22 -10.40 -4.32 -2.09
CA TYR A 22 -9.06 -3.77 -1.94
C TYR A 22 -8.07 -4.91 -1.84
N ARG A 23 -7.06 -4.86 -2.66
CA ARG A 23 -5.95 -5.81 -2.65
C ARG A 23 -4.70 -5.02 -2.33
N ILE A 24 -4.11 -5.31 -1.19
CA ILE A 24 -2.98 -4.55 -0.69
C ILE A 24 -1.75 -5.44 -0.67
N ALA A 25 -0.72 -5.05 -1.40
CA ALA A 25 0.53 -5.79 -1.45
C ALA A 25 1.58 -5.03 -0.65
N VAL A 26 2.32 -5.74 0.18
CA VAL A 26 3.34 -5.15 1.05
C VAL A 26 4.67 -5.79 0.72
N LEU A 27 5.67 -4.99 0.36
CA LEU A 27 7.01 -5.48 0.06
C LEU A 27 8.02 -4.83 1.01
N ALA A 28 8.76 -5.65 1.74
CA ALA A 28 9.80 -5.17 2.65
C ALA A 28 11.02 -6.05 2.49
N GLU A 29 12.13 -5.65 3.12
CA GLU A 29 13.38 -6.39 3.01
C GLU A 29 13.36 -7.70 3.76
N GLN A 30 12.59 -7.76 4.85
CA GLN A 30 12.51 -8.96 5.68
C GLN A 30 11.05 -9.31 5.90
N GLU A 31 10.79 -10.61 6.01
CA GLU A 31 9.44 -11.11 6.21
C GLU A 31 8.82 -10.49 7.46
N ARG A 32 9.58 -10.38 8.54
CA ARG A 32 9.06 -9.82 9.79
C ARG A 32 8.58 -8.38 9.60
N GLU A 33 9.32 -7.60 8.84
CA GLU A 33 8.93 -6.21 8.58
C GLU A 33 7.66 -6.17 7.73
N ALA A 34 7.58 -7.00 6.70
CA ALA A 34 6.40 -7.05 5.83
C ALA A 34 5.17 -7.47 6.63
N LEU A 35 5.31 -8.45 7.51
CA LEU A 35 4.20 -8.90 8.35
C LEU A 35 3.75 -7.82 9.32
N HIS A 36 4.70 -7.05 9.86
CA HIS A 36 4.36 -5.98 10.80
C HIS A 36 3.51 -4.91 10.11
N TYR A 37 3.89 -4.50 8.90
CA TYR A 37 3.10 -3.55 8.15
C TYR A 37 1.72 -4.13 7.81
N ALA A 38 1.69 -5.40 7.40
CA ALA A 38 0.43 -6.04 7.05
C ALA A 38 -0.53 -6.07 8.23
N GLU A 39 -0.01 -6.35 9.45
CA GLU A 39 -0.84 -6.36 10.65
C GLU A 39 -1.41 -4.99 10.96
N GLN A 40 -0.59 -3.95 10.80
CA GLN A 40 -1.06 -2.59 11.04
C GLN A 40 -2.16 -2.20 10.06
N ILE A 41 -1.99 -2.59 8.79
CA ILE A 41 -3.00 -2.31 7.77
C ILE A 41 -4.30 -3.03 8.12
N ALA A 42 -4.20 -4.31 8.50
CA ALA A 42 -5.38 -5.10 8.84
C ALA A 42 -6.13 -4.49 10.01
N ARG A 43 -5.39 -4.06 11.04
CA ARG A 43 -6.02 -3.45 12.22
C ARG A 43 -6.69 -2.12 11.87
N PHE A 44 -5.99 -1.29 11.11
CA PHE A 44 -6.50 0.00 10.68
C PHE A 44 -7.80 -0.16 9.87
N CYS A 45 -7.77 -1.05 8.89
CA CYS A 45 -8.94 -1.30 8.04
C CYS A 45 -10.07 -1.93 8.83
N GLY A 46 -9.74 -2.89 9.72
CA GLY A 46 -10.74 -3.56 10.53
C GLY A 46 -11.52 -2.58 11.41
N GLU A 47 -10.85 -1.57 11.94
CA GLU A 47 -11.52 -0.55 12.77
C GLU A 47 -12.52 0.27 11.95
N LYS A 48 -12.37 0.27 10.63
CA LYS A 48 -13.28 0.98 9.75
C LYS A 48 -14.26 0.04 9.04
N GLY A 49 -14.30 -1.21 9.47
CA GLY A 49 -15.20 -2.19 8.88
C GLY A 49 -14.77 -2.68 7.51
N MET A 50 -13.48 -2.53 7.18
CA MET A 50 -12.94 -2.95 5.89
C MET A 50 -12.04 -4.15 6.08
N PHE A 51 -12.14 -5.12 5.18
CA PHE A 51 -11.37 -6.35 5.29
C PHE A 51 -10.71 -6.68 3.95
N PRO A 52 -9.67 -5.92 3.57
CA PRO A 52 -9.00 -6.13 2.30
C PRO A 52 -8.15 -7.40 2.31
N LYS A 53 -7.82 -7.87 1.13
CA LYS A 53 -6.84 -8.93 0.98
C LYS A 53 -5.46 -8.29 1.09
N ILE A 54 -4.68 -8.72 2.07
CA ILE A 54 -3.35 -8.15 2.32
C ILE A 54 -2.32 -9.24 2.18
N GLU A 55 -1.32 -9.03 1.31
CA GLU A 55 -0.30 -10.03 1.03
C GLU A 55 1.09 -9.45 1.26
N PRO A 56 1.83 -9.99 2.23
CA PRO A 56 3.20 -9.55 2.49
C PRO A 56 4.20 -10.31 1.63
N TYR A 57 5.25 -9.63 1.22
CA TYR A 57 6.34 -10.19 0.42
C TYR A 57 7.66 -9.66 0.96
N ASP A 58 8.69 -10.51 0.91
CA ASP A 58 10.07 -10.10 1.22
C ASP A 58 10.99 -10.29 0.01
N ASP A 59 10.42 -10.57 -1.16
CA ASP A 59 11.16 -10.83 -2.38
C ASP A 59 10.52 -10.05 -3.53
N PRO A 60 11.26 -9.11 -4.15
CA PRO A 60 10.70 -8.30 -5.25
C PRO A 60 10.20 -9.14 -6.43
N GLU A 61 10.88 -10.27 -6.73
CA GLU A 61 10.47 -11.10 -7.86
C GLU A 61 9.09 -11.68 -7.64
N ARG A 62 8.87 -12.23 -6.44
CA ARG A 62 7.57 -12.81 -6.11
C ARG A 62 6.50 -11.72 -6.02
N PHE A 63 6.88 -10.56 -5.52
CA PHE A 63 5.97 -9.42 -5.44
C PHE A 63 5.49 -9.05 -6.85
N PHE A 64 6.40 -8.90 -7.80
CA PHE A 64 6.02 -8.50 -9.15
C PHE A 64 5.29 -9.60 -9.91
N ASP A 65 5.60 -10.87 -9.63
CA ASP A 65 4.81 -11.97 -10.20
C ASP A 65 3.35 -11.84 -9.77
N ALA A 66 3.13 -11.55 -8.48
CA ALA A 66 1.77 -11.38 -7.96
C ALA A 66 1.10 -10.15 -8.56
N VAL A 67 1.84 -9.04 -8.70
CA VAL A 67 1.31 -7.81 -9.30
C VAL A 67 0.83 -8.05 -10.72
N ARG A 68 1.58 -8.84 -11.49
CA ARG A 68 1.19 -9.14 -12.87
C ARG A 68 -0.04 -10.03 -12.96
N ARG A 69 -0.20 -10.92 -11.98
CA ARG A 69 -1.37 -11.82 -11.97
C ARG A 69 -2.63 -11.08 -11.54
N GLU A 70 -2.50 -10.22 -10.54
CA GLU A 70 -3.65 -9.47 -10.02
C GLU A 70 -3.15 -8.14 -9.50
N THR A 71 -3.51 -7.07 -10.20
CA THR A 71 -3.04 -5.73 -9.88
C THR A 71 -3.53 -5.29 -8.51
N PRO A 72 -2.63 -4.86 -7.62
CA PRO A 72 -3.07 -4.35 -6.32
C PRO A 72 -3.72 -2.99 -6.45
N THR A 73 -4.66 -2.70 -5.56
CA THR A 73 -5.24 -1.37 -5.47
C THR A 73 -4.32 -0.46 -4.66
N ASN A 74 -3.59 -1.03 -3.71
CA ASN A 74 -2.71 -0.29 -2.81
C ASN A 74 -1.44 -1.11 -2.60
N ALA A 75 -0.33 -0.44 -2.37
CA ALA A 75 0.93 -1.11 -2.10
C ALA A 75 1.78 -0.34 -1.11
N VAL A 76 2.52 -1.07 -0.30
CA VAL A 76 3.56 -0.50 0.55
C VAL A 76 4.89 -1.03 0.03
N ILE A 77 5.79 -0.12 -0.30
CA ILE A 77 7.15 -0.45 -0.73
C ILE A 77 8.10 0.02 0.35
N ALA A 78 8.81 -0.91 0.98
CA ALA A 78 9.67 -0.59 2.12
C ALA A 78 11.06 -1.20 1.93
N LEU A 79 11.64 -0.99 0.74
CA LEU A 79 12.99 -1.42 0.43
C LEU A 79 13.94 -0.24 0.52
N SER A 80 15.13 -0.48 1.07
CA SER A 80 16.12 0.56 1.24
C SER A 80 16.91 0.80 -0.04
N GLY A 81 17.48 1.99 -0.14
CA GLY A 81 18.42 2.35 -1.21
C GLY A 81 17.79 2.44 -2.58
N VAL A 82 18.66 2.33 -3.58
CA VAL A 82 18.26 2.44 -4.98
C VAL A 82 17.31 1.31 -5.39
N ALA A 83 17.42 0.15 -4.73
CA ALA A 83 16.50 -0.96 -5.00
C ALA A 83 15.07 -0.54 -4.72
N GLY A 84 14.84 0.24 -3.65
CA GLY A 84 13.51 0.73 -3.34
C GLY A 84 13.00 1.71 -4.39
N LEU A 85 13.88 2.60 -4.86
CA LEU A 85 13.52 3.54 -5.91
C LEU A 85 13.13 2.82 -7.20
N ASN A 86 13.98 1.86 -7.62
CA ASN A 86 13.71 1.11 -8.84
C ASN A 86 12.40 0.34 -8.74
N THR A 87 12.15 -0.24 -7.58
CA THR A 87 10.91 -1.00 -7.35
C THR A 87 9.69 -0.09 -7.42
N ALA A 88 9.76 1.08 -6.79
CA ALA A 88 8.65 2.02 -6.81
C ALA A 88 8.36 2.49 -8.22
N GLU A 89 9.40 2.80 -8.99
CA GLU A 89 9.23 3.21 -10.39
C GLU A 89 8.62 2.10 -11.23
N HIS A 90 9.10 0.87 -11.04
CA HIS A 90 8.57 -0.26 -11.81
C HIS A 90 7.11 -0.53 -11.47
N LEU A 91 6.76 -0.48 -10.19
CA LEU A 91 5.39 -0.67 -9.78
C LEU A 91 4.47 0.39 -10.39
N ARG A 92 4.90 1.65 -10.37
CA ARG A 92 4.09 2.72 -10.94
C ARG A 92 3.88 2.52 -12.44
N SER A 93 4.90 2.03 -13.14
CA SER A 93 4.76 1.79 -14.59
C SER A 93 3.78 0.65 -14.87
N LEU A 94 3.73 -0.37 -14.02
CA LEU A 94 2.80 -1.50 -14.20
C LEU A 94 1.39 -1.16 -13.73
N CYS A 95 1.27 -0.32 -12.73
CA CYS A 95 0.00 -0.06 -12.05
C CYS A 95 -0.20 1.45 -11.88
N PRO A 96 -0.60 2.15 -12.95
CA PRO A 96 -0.71 3.62 -12.88
C PRO A 96 -1.71 4.13 -11.84
N ALA A 97 -2.71 3.33 -11.49
CA ALA A 97 -3.75 3.74 -10.54
C ALA A 97 -3.49 3.26 -9.12
N CYS A 98 -2.44 2.49 -8.90
CA CYS A 98 -2.16 1.96 -7.57
C CYS A 98 -1.81 3.09 -6.60
N ARG A 99 -2.34 3.01 -5.40
CA ARG A 99 -2.01 3.97 -4.34
C ARG A 99 -0.83 3.41 -3.56
N ILE A 100 0.21 4.24 -3.38
CA ILE A 100 1.50 3.76 -2.88
C ILE A 100 1.92 4.52 -1.63
N ILE A 101 2.30 3.78 -0.59
CA ILE A 101 3.07 4.30 0.54
C ILE A 101 4.48 3.76 0.36
N TRP A 102 5.45 4.67 0.31
CA TRP A 102 6.85 4.31 0.05
C TRP A 102 7.70 4.66 1.28
N CYS A 103 8.40 3.67 1.81
CA CYS A 103 9.29 3.82 2.97
C CYS A 103 10.72 3.55 2.51
N SER A 104 11.65 4.43 2.84
CA SER A 104 13.05 4.27 2.43
C SER A 104 13.98 4.82 3.51
N ASP A 105 15.23 4.35 3.49
CA ASP A 105 16.27 4.87 4.37
C ASP A 105 16.93 6.12 3.80
N LEU A 106 16.67 6.44 2.53
CA LEU A 106 17.17 7.64 1.87
C LEU A 106 15.99 8.56 1.54
N ASP A 107 16.26 9.86 1.53
CA ASP A 107 15.21 10.84 1.27
C ASP A 107 14.93 10.92 -0.23
N PHE A 108 13.98 10.12 -0.67
CA PHE A 108 13.48 10.14 -2.05
C PHE A 108 12.17 10.91 -2.18
N SER A 109 11.94 11.88 -1.28
CA SER A 109 10.64 12.58 -1.28
C SER A 109 10.32 13.24 -2.62
N LEU A 110 11.33 13.78 -3.31
CA LEU A 110 11.10 14.36 -4.63
C LEU A 110 10.70 13.31 -5.66
N HIS A 111 11.35 12.15 -5.62
CA HIS A 111 10.97 11.04 -6.49
C HIS A 111 9.57 10.55 -6.16
N ALA A 112 9.24 10.48 -4.87
CA ALA A 112 7.92 10.05 -4.43
C ALA A 112 6.84 11.00 -4.99
N PHE A 113 7.10 12.29 -4.97
CA PHE A 113 6.19 13.28 -5.54
C PHE A 113 6.00 13.03 -7.03
N ARG A 114 7.09 12.82 -7.76
CA ARG A 114 7.04 12.58 -9.21
C ARG A 114 6.33 11.30 -9.57
N LEU A 115 6.46 10.27 -8.73
CA LEU A 115 5.80 8.99 -8.93
C LEU A 115 4.36 9.00 -8.43
N ARG A 116 3.93 10.12 -7.88
CA ARG A 116 2.60 10.27 -7.31
C ARG A 116 2.31 9.25 -6.22
N ALA A 117 3.34 8.95 -5.41
CA ALA A 117 3.14 8.16 -4.20
C ALA A 117 2.25 8.96 -3.26
N ASP A 118 1.33 8.28 -2.61
CA ASP A 118 0.39 8.95 -1.71
C ASP A 118 1.08 9.44 -0.46
N TYR A 119 2.12 8.73 -0.03
CA TYR A 119 2.83 9.08 1.20
C TYR A 119 4.24 8.53 1.14
N PHE A 120 5.19 9.30 1.68
CA PHE A 120 6.58 8.86 1.77
C PHE A 120 7.03 8.93 3.22
N LEU A 121 7.68 7.86 3.69
CA LEU A 121 8.16 7.77 5.06
C LEU A 121 9.65 7.45 5.06
N LEU A 122 10.40 8.19 5.87
CA LEU A 122 11.83 7.94 6.04
C LEU A 122 12.02 6.96 7.19
N LYS A 123 12.80 5.91 6.95
CA LYS A 123 13.11 4.91 7.98
C LYS A 123 14.04 5.48 9.04
N PRO A 124 13.92 5.07 10.28
CA PRO A 124 13.02 4.05 10.82
C PRO A 124 11.59 4.59 10.92
N VAL A 125 10.63 3.75 10.50
CA VAL A 125 9.23 4.14 10.45
C VAL A 125 8.56 3.73 11.76
N THR A 126 8.02 4.72 12.49
CA THR A 126 7.27 4.42 13.70
C THR A 126 5.85 3.99 13.32
N ASP A 127 5.21 3.24 14.23
CA ASP A 127 3.84 2.82 14.02
C ASP A 127 2.91 4.02 13.83
N GLU A 128 3.17 5.09 14.58
CA GLU A 128 2.36 6.29 14.49
C GLU A 128 2.50 6.96 13.14
N ALA A 129 3.73 7.05 12.62
CA ALA A 129 3.97 7.64 11.30
C ALA A 129 3.31 6.81 10.20
N PHE A 130 3.40 5.49 10.31
CA PHE A 130 2.77 4.60 9.34
C PHE A 130 1.26 4.76 9.37
N HIS A 131 0.69 4.89 10.57
CA HIS A 131 -0.74 5.11 10.73
C HIS A 131 -1.19 6.39 10.00
N GLN A 132 -0.38 7.45 10.08
CA GLN A 132 -0.70 8.69 9.35
C GLN A 132 -0.74 8.46 7.85
N GLY A 133 0.17 7.64 7.34
CA GLY A 133 0.16 7.28 5.93
C GLY A 133 -1.10 6.52 5.53
N LEU A 134 -1.51 5.58 6.39
CA LEU A 134 -2.72 4.80 6.11
C LEU A 134 -3.96 5.68 6.05
N LYS A 135 -4.00 6.74 6.85
CA LYS A 135 -5.13 7.66 6.83
C LYS A 135 -5.28 8.34 5.47
N VAL A 136 -4.17 8.58 4.77
CA VAL A 136 -4.23 9.18 3.44
C VAL A 136 -4.96 8.29 2.46
N TRP A 137 -4.82 6.97 2.61
CA TRP A 137 -5.46 6.01 1.69
C TRP A 137 -6.99 6.05 1.74
N VAL A 138 -7.56 6.47 2.86
CA VAL A 138 -9.01 6.42 3.06
C VAL A 138 -9.66 7.80 3.13
N GLU A 139 -8.87 8.85 2.94
CA GLU A 139 -9.40 10.22 2.94
C GLU A 139 -9.93 10.67 1.59
#